data_7d982a3850e06c016adc1a4bf34fa186
#
_entry.id   7d982a3850e06c016adc1a4bf34fa186
#
_cell.length_a   1.000
_cell.length_b   1.000
_cell.length_c   1.000
_cell.angle_alpha   90.00
_cell.angle_beta   90.00
_cell.angle_gamma   90.00
#
_symmetry.space_group_name_H-M   'P 1'
#
loop_
_entity.id
_entity.type
_entity.pdbx_description
1 polymer ?
#
loop_
_entity_poly.entity_id
_entity_poly.type
_entity_poly.pdbx_seq_one_letter_code
_entity_poly.pdbx_strand_id
1 'polypeptide(L)'
;MSDKKTAIITGASGGIGAGLVERFLQEGYSVVATSRDAHRKLTASGSLVLLEGDIGKQQTAAQAVEAAINNFGTIDVLVNNAGIFLNKPFTDFTTEDFDALVSVNLLGFFYITQRTVKEMLKQKSGCVVSITAALADRPIAGTNGSISMMTKGGLNSAIQNLATEYAKDGIRFNAVAPGVVNTPMHPDDPNDSTLQPAMKKATVKDIVDAVLYLAQAGHVSGEILHVDGAAPARRW
;
A
#
# COMPACT_ATOMS: atom_id res chain seq x y z
N MET A 1 -13.45 -2.40 27.05
CA MET A 1 -13.00 -2.89 25.72
C MET A 1 -11.63 -2.27 25.49
N SER A 2 -10.66 -3.02 25.03
CA SER A 2 -9.28 -2.54 24.88
C SER A 2 -9.25 -1.43 23.82
N ASP A 3 -8.65 -0.27 24.13
CA ASP A 3 -8.38 0.85 23.17
C ASP A 3 -7.39 0.48 22.05
N LYS A 4 -7.34 -0.80 21.70
CA LYS A 4 -6.39 -1.34 20.75
C LYS A 4 -6.83 -1.02 19.32
N LYS A 5 -6.03 -0.24 18.60
CA LYS A 5 -6.28 0.12 17.21
C LYS A 5 -6.17 -1.09 16.28
N THR A 6 -6.94 -1.07 15.21
CA THR A 6 -6.97 -2.14 14.20
C THR A 6 -6.47 -1.63 12.84
N ALA A 7 -5.58 -2.40 12.22
CA ALA A 7 -5.09 -2.15 10.87
C ALA A 7 -5.50 -3.27 9.90
N ILE A 8 -5.94 -2.93 8.70
CA ILE A 8 -6.05 -3.86 7.57
C ILE A 8 -4.84 -3.62 6.66
N ILE A 9 -4.10 -4.69 6.31
CA ILE A 9 -2.93 -4.63 5.45
C ILE A 9 -3.11 -5.58 4.28
N THR A 10 -3.08 -5.05 3.06
CA THR A 10 -3.19 -5.85 1.83
C THR A 10 -1.81 -6.21 1.28
N GLY A 11 -1.68 -7.36 0.57
CA GLY A 11 -0.39 -7.83 0.05
C GLY A 11 0.60 -8.20 1.16
N ALA A 12 0.10 -8.79 2.24
CA ALA A 12 0.79 -8.94 3.52
C ALA A 12 1.85 -10.05 3.57
N SER A 13 1.93 -10.95 2.57
CA SER A 13 2.73 -12.17 2.64
C SER A 13 4.22 -12.00 2.34
N GLY A 14 4.69 -10.80 1.97
CA GLY A 14 6.10 -10.59 1.65
C GLY A 14 6.49 -9.13 1.48
N GLY A 15 7.78 -8.89 1.35
CA GLY A 15 8.34 -7.56 1.10
C GLY A 15 7.84 -6.52 2.11
N ILE A 16 7.40 -5.37 1.60
CA ILE A 16 6.86 -4.27 2.42
C ILE A 16 5.69 -4.75 3.27
N GLY A 17 4.76 -5.54 2.72
CA GLY A 17 3.56 -6.00 3.42
C GLY A 17 3.87 -6.84 4.66
N ALA A 18 4.81 -7.75 4.59
CA ALA A 18 5.23 -8.54 5.76
C ALA A 18 5.87 -7.66 6.84
N GLY A 19 6.73 -6.71 6.45
CA GLY A 19 7.32 -5.74 7.38
C GLY A 19 6.26 -4.85 8.03
N LEU A 20 5.21 -4.47 7.29
CA LEU A 20 4.08 -3.71 7.84
C LEU A 20 3.32 -4.53 8.89
N VAL A 21 3.01 -5.79 8.62
CA VAL A 21 2.32 -6.68 9.59
C VAL A 21 3.12 -6.78 10.87
N GLU A 22 4.41 -7.09 10.76
CA GLU A 22 5.29 -7.20 11.92
C GLU A 22 5.32 -5.89 12.73
N ARG A 23 5.55 -4.76 12.07
CA ARG A 23 5.68 -3.47 12.74
C ARG A 23 4.36 -3.01 13.39
N PHE A 24 3.22 -3.15 12.72
CA PHE A 24 1.94 -2.76 13.31
C PHE A 24 1.60 -3.62 14.55
N LEU A 25 1.93 -4.92 14.54
CA LEU A 25 1.80 -5.77 15.72
C LEU A 25 2.72 -5.31 16.86
N GLN A 26 3.98 -4.94 16.58
CA GLN A 26 4.93 -4.40 17.57
C GLN A 26 4.43 -3.08 18.18
N GLU A 27 3.77 -2.23 17.38
CA GLU A 27 3.13 -1.00 17.85
C GLU A 27 1.80 -1.22 18.58
N GLY A 28 1.44 -2.48 18.82
CA GLY A 28 0.27 -2.84 19.60
C GLY A 28 -1.04 -2.88 18.84
N TYR A 29 -1.04 -2.77 17.51
CA TYR A 29 -2.27 -2.90 16.71
C TYR A 29 -2.76 -4.35 16.67
N SER A 30 -4.07 -4.52 16.49
CA SER A 30 -4.64 -5.72 15.91
C SER A 30 -4.55 -5.62 14.39
N VAL A 31 -4.26 -6.72 13.69
CA VAL A 31 -4.03 -6.71 12.24
C VAL A 31 -4.90 -7.73 11.54
N VAL A 32 -5.56 -7.31 10.47
CA VAL A 32 -6.11 -8.19 9.43
C VAL A 32 -5.18 -8.13 8.24
N ALA A 33 -4.50 -9.24 7.96
CA ALA A 33 -3.52 -9.37 6.89
C ALA A 33 -4.11 -10.18 5.73
N THR A 34 -4.20 -9.60 4.53
CA THR A 34 -4.72 -10.31 3.36
C THR A 34 -3.68 -10.44 2.26
N SER A 35 -3.57 -11.62 1.68
CA SER A 35 -2.80 -11.92 0.48
C SER A 35 -3.25 -13.25 -0.13
N ARG A 36 -2.75 -13.59 -1.31
CA ARG A 36 -3.08 -14.85 -1.99
C ARG A 36 -2.52 -16.11 -1.30
N ASP A 37 -1.54 -15.93 -0.42
CA ASP A 37 -0.78 -16.99 0.26
C ASP A 37 -0.48 -16.65 1.74
N ALA A 38 -1.40 -15.96 2.41
CA ALA A 38 -1.20 -15.45 3.78
C ALA A 38 -0.81 -16.55 4.77
N HIS A 39 -1.53 -17.68 4.77
CA HIS A 39 -1.29 -18.78 5.69
C HIS A 39 0.03 -19.54 5.46
N ARG A 40 0.66 -19.39 4.30
CA ARG A 40 1.95 -20.03 4.02
C ARG A 40 3.13 -19.30 4.64
N LYS A 41 2.97 -18.01 4.96
CA LYS A 41 4.08 -17.13 5.35
C LYS A 41 3.90 -16.45 6.70
N LEU A 42 2.69 -16.43 7.22
CA LEU A 42 2.35 -15.80 8.49
C LEU A 42 1.63 -16.80 9.38
N THR A 43 1.75 -16.62 10.70
CA THR A 43 1.04 -17.43 11.70
C THR A 43 0.02 -16.56 12.41
N ALA A 44 -1.25 -16.95 12.37
CA ALA A 44 -2.33 -16.24 13.06
C ALA A 44 -2.13 -16.22 14.57
N SER A 45 -2.63 -15.19 15.22
CA SER A 45 -2.58 -15.02 16.68
C SER A 45 -3.83 -14.28 17.17
N GLY A 46 -3.96 -14.07 18.47
CA GLY A 46 -5.07 -13.29 19.02
C GLY A 46 -5.13 -11.83 18.52
N SER A 47 -4.04 -11.32 17.94
CA SER A 47 -3.95 -9.97 17.37
C SER A 47 -3.73 -9.98 15.85
N LEU A 48 -3.69 -11.15 15.20
CA LEU A 48 -3.45 -11.28 13.76
C LEU A 48 -4.43 -12.27 13.14
N VAL A 49 -5.32 -11.75 12.32
CA VAL A 49 -6.23 -12.52 11.46
C VAL A 49 -5.65 -12.58 10.05
N LEU A 50 -5.57 -13.78 9.48
CA LEU A 50 -5.06 -14.03 8.15
C LEU A 50 -6.21 -14.35 7.20
N LEU A 51 -6.21 -13.73 6.01
CA LEU A 51 -7.19 -13.99 4.95
C LEU A 51 -6.48 -14.26 3.64
N GLU A 52 -6.78 -15.39 3.04
CA GLU A 52 -6.35 -15.67 1.67
C GLU A 52 -7.38 -15.18 0.68
N GLY A 53 -6.90 -14.46 -0.34
CA GLY A 53 -7.75 -13.97 -1.40
C GLY A 53 -7.03 -13.03 -2.37
N ASP A 54 -7.62 -12.91 -3.55
CA ASP A 54 -7.20 -11.95 -4.56
C ASP A 54 -7.89 -10.61 -4.28
N ILE A 55 -7.09 -9.56 -4.01
CA ILE A 55 -7.61 -8.22 -3.71
C ILE A 55 -8.39 -7.60 -4.88
N GLY A 56 -8.12 -8.01 -6.11
CA GLY A 56 -8.90 -7.63 -7.29
C GLY A 56 -10.33 -8.17 -7.29
N LYS A 57 -10.71 -8.97 -6.29
CA LYS A 57 -12.06 -9.50 -6.12
C LYS A 57 -12.80 -8.81 -4.98
N GLN A 58 -13.99 -8.35 -5.26
CA GLN A 58 -14.84 -7.65 -4.30
C GLN A 58 -15.10 -8.46 -3.02
N GLN A 59 -15.16 -9.79 -3.14
CA GLN A 59 -15.37 -10.70 -2.02
C GLN A 59 -14.24 -10.65 -1.01
N THR A 60 -12.97 -10.61 -1.46
CA THR A 60 -11.80 -10.51 -0.57
C THR A 60 -11.86 -9.23 0.27
N ALA A 61 -12.21 -8.11 -0.36
CA ALA A 61 -12.39 -6.83 0.34
C ALA A 61 -13.51 -6.90 1.39
N ALA A 62 -14.63 -7.55 1.08
CA ALA A 62 -15.73 -7.74 2.02
C ALA A 62 -15.27 -8.54 3.24
N GLN A 63 -14.65 -9.69 3.00
CA GLN A 63 -14.17 -10.59 4.07
C GLN A 63 -13.13 -9.91 4.97
N ALA A 64 -12.23 -9.08 4.41
CA ALA A 64 -11.22 -8.36 5.20
C ALA A 64 -11.85 -7.34 6.15
N VAL A 65 -12.82 -6.56 5.67
CA VAL A 65 -13.53 -5.58 6.50
C VAL A 65 -14.40 -6.28 7.56
N GLU A 66 -15.15 -7.31 7.18
CA GLU A 66 -15.96 -8.11 8.10
C GLU A 66 -15.10 -8.76 9.19
N ALA A 67 -13.93 -9.31 8.83
CA ALA A 67 -13.01 -9.90 9.79
C ALA A 67 -12.48 -8.86 10.79
N ALA A 68 -12.15 -7.64 10.34
CA ALA A 68 -11.72 -6.58 11.24
C ALA A 68 -12.81 -6.19 12.24
N ILE A 69 -14.03 -5.98 11.76
CA ILE A 69 -15.16 -5.60 12.62
C ILE A 69 -15.54 -6.74 13.57
N ASN A 70 -15.65 -7.97 13.07
CA ASN A 70 -16.07 -9.11 13.89
C ASN A 70 -15.06 -9.50 14.97
N ASN A 71 -13.75 -9.39 14.69
CA ASN A 71 -12.72 -9.78 15.65
C ASN A 71 -12.26 -8.64 16.55
N PHE A 72 -12.29 -7.39 16.06
CA PHE A 72 -11.63 -6.26 16.73
C PHE A 72 -12.55 -5.05 16.94
N GLY A 73 -13.70 -4.98 16.27
CA GLY A 73 -14.74 -3.95 16.49
C GLY A 73 -14.50 -2.61 15.81
N THR A 74 -13.29 -2.37 15.25
CA THR A 74 -12.91 -1.08 14.66
C THR A 74 -11.96 -1.26 13.49
N ILE A 75 -11.83 -0.24 12.64
CA ILE A 75 -10.77 -0.13 11.62
C ILE A 75 -10.19 1.28 11.69
N ASP A 76 -9.01 1.40 12.27
CA ASP A 76 -8.31 2.67 12.45
C ASP A 76 -7.40 3.00 11.26
N VAL A 77 -6.79 1.98 10.66
CA VAL A 77 -5.85 2.14 9.55
C VAL A 77 -6.14 1.11 8.46
N LEU A 78 -6.18 1.57 7.21
CA LEU A 78 -6.09 0.72 6.03
C LEU A 78 -4.76 0.99 5.34
N VAL A 79 -3.96 -0.07 5.11
CA VAL A 79 -2.77 0.02 4.26
C VAL A 79 -3.00 -0.72 2.95
N ASN A 80 -3.20 0.04 1.88
CA ASN A 80 -3.26 -0.46 0.50
C ASN A 80 -1.83 -0.72 -0.01
N ASN A 81 -1.29 -1.89 0.29
CA ASN A 81 0.06 -2.28 -0.12
C ASN A 81 0.05 -3.27 -1.29
N ALA A 82 -0.98 -4.08 -1.46
CA ALA A 82 -1.07 -5.01 -2.59
C ALA A 82 -0.92 -4.28 -3.93
N GLY A 83 -0.03 -4.78 -4.77
CA GLY A 83 0.22 -4.19 -6.09
C GLY A 83 1.15 -5.07 -6.92
N ILE A 84 1.10 -4.87 -8.21
CA ILE A 84 2.02 -5.48 -9.19
C ILE A 84 2.67 -4.39 -10.04
N PHE A 85 3.85 -4.71 -10.55
CA PHE A 85 4.62 -3.87 -11.45
C PHE A 85 5.09 -4.70 -12.64
N LEU A 86 4.90 -4.19 -13.84
CA LEU A 86 5.41 -4.78 -15.08
C LEU A 86 6.30 -3.76 -15.78
N ASN A 87 7.48 -4.19 -16.19
CA ASN A 87 8.47 -3.38 -16.88
C ASN A 87 8.71 -3.92 -18.29
N LYS A 88 8.09 -3.30 -19.28
CA LYS A 88 8.27 -3.62 -20.70
C LYS A 88 7.90 -2.42 -21.58
N PRO A 89 8.38 -2.35 -22.83
CA PRO A 89 7.98 -1.29 -23.78
C PRO A 89 6.47 -1.16 -23.89
N PHE A 90 5.98 0.04 -24.08
CA PHE A 90 4.53 0.30 -24.15
C PHE A 90 3.82 -0.54 -25.23
N THR A 91 4.48 -0.74 -26.38
CA THR A 91 3.96 -1.52 -27.51
C THR A 91 3.84 -3.02 -27.22
N ASP A 92 4.52 -3.51 -26.19
CA ASP A 92 4.59 -4.94 -25.86
C ASP A 92 3.62 -5.33 -24.73
N PHE A 93 2.91 -4.34 -24.16
CA PHE A 93 1.86 -4.63 -23.18
C PHE A 93 0.67 -5.28 -23.89
N THR A 94 0.23 -6.41 -23.33
CA THR A 94 -0.98 -7.10 -23.77
C THR A 94 -2.21 -6.62 -23.01
N THR A 95 -3.39 -6.97 -23.50
CA THR A 95 -4.65 -6.72 -22.77
C THR A 95 -4.65 -7.39 -21.41
N GLU A 96 -4.12 -8.61 -21.32
CA GLU A 96 -4.03 -9.37 -20.08
C GLU A 96 -3.12 -8.68 -19.04
N ASP A 97 -2.00 -8.09 -19.47
CA ASP A 97 -1.14 -7.28 -18.60
C ASP A 97 -1.88 -6.05 -18.06
N PHE A 98 -2.61 -5.37 -18.94
CA PHE A 98 -3.40 -4.21 -18.58
C PHE A 98 -4.49 -4.59 -17.57
N ASP A 99 -5.26 -5.64 -17.86
CA ASP A 99 -6.33 -6.14 -17.01
C ASP A 99 -5.80 -6.58 -15.63
N ALA A 100 -4.63 -7.23 -15.59
CA ALA A 100 -3.98 -7.61 -14.34
C ALA A 100 -3.58 -6.39 -13.50
N LEU A 101 -2.98 -5.37 -14.13
CA LEU A 101 -2.60 -4.12 -13.48
C LEU A 101 -3.82 -3.37 -12.95
N VAL A 102 -4.88 -3.26 -13.74
CA VAL A 102 -6.15 -2.63 -13.33
C VAL A 102 -6.79 -3.42 -12.20
N SER A 103 -6.88 -4.75 -12.33
CA SER A 103 -7.50 -5.60 -11.32
C SER A 103 -6.84 -5.47 -9.95
N VAL A 104 -5.51 -5.60 -9.90
CA VAL A 104 -4.80 -5.58 -8.62
C VAL A 104 -4.64 -4.16 -8.08
N ASN A 105 -4.13 -3.24 -8.92
CA ASN A 105 -3.74 -1.91 -8.44
C ASN A 105 -4.93 -0.96 -8.26
N LEU A 106 -5.94 -1.00 -9.15
CA LEU A 106 -7.07 -0.07 -9.10
C LEU A 106 -8.32 -0.69 -8.48
N LEU A 107 -8.80 -1.85 -8.98
CA LEU A 107 -9.99 -2.48 -8.39
C LEU A 107 -9.72 -2.95 -6.97
N GLY A 108 -8.51 -3.48 -6.69
CA GLY A 108 -8.09 -3.84 -5.34
C GLY A 108 -8.16 -2.66 -4.39
N PHE A 109 -7.58 -1.51 -4.76
CA PHE A 109 -7.70 -0.27 -3.99
C PHE A 109 -9.16 0.14 -3.80
N PHE A 110 -9.93 0.17 -4.89
CA PHE A 110 -11.32 0.65 -4.86
C PHE A 110 -12.19 -0.18 -3.92
N TYR A 111 -12.18 -1.50 -4.06
CA TYR A 111 -13.07 -2.38 -3.30
C TYR A 111 -12.81 -2.33 -1.79
N ILE A 112 -11.55 -2.41 -1.38
CA ILE A 112 -11.22 -2.42 0.04
C ILE A 112 -11.38 -1.02 0.66
N THR A 113 -10.96 0.02 -0.05
CA THR A 113 -11.03 1.41 0.43
C THR A 113 -12.48 1.83 0.61
N GLN A 114 -13.34 1.60 -0.39
CA GLN A 114 -14.75 1.97 -0.30
C GLN A 114 -15.46 1.32 0.91
N ARG A 115 -15.19 0.03 1.15
CA ARG A 115 -15.79 -0.69 2.28
C ARG A 115 -15.25 -0.21 3.62
N THR A 116 -13.94 -0.02 3.71
CA THR A 116 -13.29 0.47 4.92
C THR A 116 -13.75 1.88 5.28
N VAL A 117 -13.85 2.78 4.30
CA VAL A 117 -14.32 4.15 4.52
C VAL A 117 -15.75 4.18 5.05
N LYS A 118 -16.63 3.27 4.61
CA LYS A 118 -17.99 3.16 5.17
C LYS A 118 -17.98 2.86 6.67
N GLU A 119 -17.05 2.06 7.16
CA GLU A 119 -16.91 1.80 8.61
C GLU A 119 -16.26 3.00 9.32
N MET A 120 -15.21 3.61 8.73
CA MET A 120 -14.55 4.80 9.26
C MET A 120 -15.51 5.99 9.39
N LEU A 121 -16.48 6.15 8.48
CA LEU A 121 -17.54 7.16 8.56
C LEU A 121 -18.43 6.98 9.80
N LYS A 122 -18.76 5.75 10.18
CA LYS A 122 -19.51 5.45 11.42
C LYS A 122 -18.68 5.81 12.65
N GLN A 123 -17.36 5.60 12.57
CA GLN A 123 -16.39 5.90 13.64
C GLN A 123 -16.05 7.40 13.72
N LYS A 124 -16.28 8.17 12.65
CA LYS A 124 -15.82 9.56 12.45
C LYS A 124 -14.30 9.72 12.63
N SER A 125 -13.58 8.70 12.26
CA SER A 125 -12.13 8.63 12.40
C SER A 125 -11.57 7.54 11.51
N GLY A 126 -10.37 7.74 10.96
CA GLY A 126 -9.67 6.72 10.19
C GLY A 126 -8.48 7.26 9.43
N CYS A 127 -7.63 6.36 8.96
CA CYS A 127 -6.50 6.67 8.11
C CYS A 127 -6.32 5.62 7.02
N VAL A 128 -6.23 6.08 5.79
CA VAL A 128 -5.87 5.24 4.63
C VAL A 128 -4.49 5.65 4.15
N VAL A 129 -3.55 4.69 4.12
CA VAL A 129 -2.21 4.87 3.55
C VAL A 129 -2.03 3.91 2.38
N SER A 130 -1.63 4.42 1.23
CA SER A 130 -1.46 3.58 0.03
C SER A 130 0.00 3.56 -0.42
N ILE A 131 0.48 2.39 -0.85
CA ILE A 131 1.79 2.26 -1.48
C ILE A 131 1.65 2.51 -2.97
N THR A 132 2.18 3.65 -3.42
CA THR A 132 2.20 4.03 -4.83
C THR A 132 3.59 3.77 -5.43
N ALA A 133 4.18 4.69 -6.16
CA ALA A 133 5.55 4.60 -6.67
C ALA A 133 6.08 5.99 -7.00
N ALA A 134 7.34 6.29 -6.70
CA ALA A 134 7.96 7.55 -7.05
C ALA A 134 8.02 7.77 -8.58
N LEU A 135 8.13 6.69 -9.35
CA LEU A 135 8.12 6.73 -10.82
C LEU A 135 6.81 7.26 -11.41
N ALA A 136 5.72 7.32 -10.63
CA ALA A 136 4.41 7.76 -11.14
C ALA A 136 4.39 9.25 -11.52
N ASP A 137 5.16 10.07 -10.83
CA ASP A 137 5.30 11.51 -11.08
C ASP A 137 6.77 11.92 -11.33
N ARG A 138 7.72 11.02 -11.08
CA ARG A 138 9.17 11.23 -11.22
C ARG A 138 9.79 10.15 -12.09
N PRO A 139 9.51 10.14 -13.41
CA PRO A 139 9.99 9.09 -14.29
C PRO A 139 11.51 9.10 -14.43
N ILE A 140 12.10 7.91 -14.56
CA ILE A 140 13.53 7.70 -14.73
C ILE A 140 13.77 7.06 -16.10
N ALA A 141 14.74 7.59 -16.86
CA ALA A 141 15.11 7.03 -18.15
C ALA A 141 15.56 5.56 -18.00
N GLY A 142 15.14 4.71 -18.95
CA GLY A 142 15.43 3.28 -18.93
C GLY A 142 14.41 2.42 -18.16
N THR A 143 13.40 3.02 -17.52
CA THR A 143 12.30 2.27 -16.89
C THR A 143 11.06 2.30 -17.77
N ASN A 144 10.65 1.13 -18.27
CA ASN A 144 9.53 0.96 -19.19
C ASN A 144 8.26 0.51 -18.45
N GLY A 145 7.81 1.31 -17.48
CA GLY A 145 6.68 0.99 -16.60
C GLY A 145 5.41 1.81 -16.83
N SER A 146 5.18 2.32 -18.05
CA SER A 146 4.13 3.31 -18.34
C SER A 146 2.74 2.90 -17.85
N ILE A 147 2.30 1.66 -18.12
CA ILE A 147 0.97 1.18 -17.68
C ILE A 147 0.93 0.98 -16.17
N SER A 148 2.01 0.44 -15.57
CA SER A 148 2.11 0.35 -14.11
C SER A 148 2.03 1.74 -13.45
N MET A 149 2.71 2.74 -14.03
CA MET A 149 2.70 4.10 -13.50
C MET A 149 1.39 4.83 -13.76
N MET A 150 0.67 4.52 -14.84
CA MET A 150 -0.68 5.01 -15.06
C MET A 150 -1.62 4.60 -13.90
N THR A 151 -1.54 3.34 -13.45
CA THR A 151 -2.33 2.90 -12.29
C THR A 151 -1.89 3.61 -10.99
N LYS A 152 -0.59 3.71 -10.73
CA LYS A 152 -0.06 4.33 -9.51
C LYS A 152 -0.25 5.86 -9.47
N GLY A 153 -0.13 6.53 -10.62
CA GLY A 153 -0.43 7.96 -10.75
C GLY A 153 -1.93 8.26 -10.55
N GLY A 154 -2.79 7.39 -11.07
CA GLY A 154 -4.23 7.46 -10.81
C GLY A 154 -4.56 7.34 -9.31
N LEU A 155 -3.84 6.47 -8.58
CA LEU A 155 -3.99 6.38 -7.12
C LEU A 155 -3.54 7.67 -6.41
N ASN A 156 -2.42 8.30 -6.82
CA ASN A 156 -1.98 9.57 -6.24
C ASN A 156 -3.09 10.63 -6.36
N SER A 157 -3.67 10.78 -7.54
CA SER A 157 -4.78 11.70 -7.78
C SER A 157 -6.02 11.35 -6.93
N ALA A 158 -6.40 10.07 -6.89
CA ALA A 158 -7.55 9.61 -6.09
C ALA A 158 -7.35 9.90 -4.60
N ILE A 159 -6.15 9.66 -4.05
CA ILE A 159 -5.80 9.89 -2.64
C ILE A 159 -5.96 11.36 -2.27
N GLN A 160 -5.46 12.29 -3.10
CA GLN A 160 -5.60 13.72 -2.87
C GLN A 160 -7.05 14.19 -2.88
N ASN A 161 -7.85 13.66 -3.81
CA ASN A 161 -9.29 13.96 -3.88
C ASN A 161 -10.04 13.41 -2.67
N LEU A 162 -9.81 12.13 -2.30
CA LEU A 162 -10.43 11.51 -1.13
C LEU A 162 -10.04 12.22 0.19
N ALA A 163 -8.79 12.71 0.30
CA ALA A 163 -8.35 13.49 1.45
C ALA A 163 -9.20 14.76 1.63
N THR A 164 -9.56 15.43 0.53
CA THR A 164 -10.43 16.61 0.56
C THR A 164 -11.88 16.23 0.81
N GLU A 165 -12.38 15.17 0.15
CA GLU A 165 -13.76 14.70 0.24
C GLU A 165 -14.15 14.34 1.68
N TYR A 166 -13.27 13.60 2.39
CA TYR A 166 -13.55 13.08 3.73
C TYR A 166 -12.88 13.83 4.88
N ALA A 167 -12.28 15.01 4.62
CA ALA A 167 -11.62 15.81 5.65
C ALA A 167 -12.54 16.16 6.83
N LYS A 168 -13.81 16.50 6.55
CA LYS A 168 -14.81 16.86 7.56
C LYS A 168 -15.27 15.67 8.40
N ASP A 169 -15.07 14.46 7.90
CA ASP A 169 -15.46 13.22 8.56
C ASP A 169 -14.34 12.66 9.45
N GLY A 170 -13.19 13.37 9.53
CA GLY A 170 -12.04 12.95 10.32
C GLY A 170 -11.26 11.76 9.71
N ILE A 171 -11.42 11.51 8.40
CA ILE A 171 -10.73 10.42 7.70
C ILE A 171 -9.61 11.02 6.85
N ARG A 172 -8.38 10.53 7.06
CA ARG A 172 -7.19 10.98 6.35
C ARG A 172 -6.79 9.99 5.26
N PHE A 173 -6.28 10.52 4.15
CA PHE A 173 -5.77 9.73 3.03
C PHE A 173 -4.38 10.22 2.65
N ASN A 174 -3.42 9.31 2.62
CA ASN A 174 -2.05 9.60 2.24
C ASN A 174 -1.45 8.47 1.41
N ALA A 175 -0.33 8.72 0.77
CA ALA A 175 0.46 7.69 0.11
C ALA A 175 1.94 7.77 0.52
N VAL A 176 2.58 6.60 0.50
CA VAL A 176 4.03 6.50 0.41
C VAL A 176 4.35 6.12 -1.03
N ALA A 177 5.25 6.87 -1.66
CA ALA A 177 5.74 6.65 -3.02
C ALA A 177 7.20 6.16 -2.97
N PRO A 178 7.44 4.83 -2.92
CA PRO A 178 8.78 4.28 -2.87
C PRO A 178 9.54 4.48 -4.18
N GLY A 179 10.87 4.61 -4.07
CA GLY A 179 11.79 4.25 -5.13
C GLY A 179 11.97 2.72 -5.25
N VAL A 180 13.16 2.26 -5.63
CA VAL A 180 13.47 0.83 -5.64
C VAL A 180 13.73 0.35 -4.22
N VAL A 181 12.98 -0.66 -3.79
CA VAL A 181 13.06 -1.25 -2.45
C VAL A 181 13.60 -2.67 -2.56
N ASN A 182 14.53 -3.04 -1.70
CA ASN A 182 15.05 -4.39 -1.63
C ASN A 182 13.96 -5.36 -1.12
N THR A 183 13.33 -6.06 -2.06
CA THR A 183 12.24 -6.99 -1.83
C THR A 183 12.31 -8.13 -2.84
N PRO A 184 11.57 -9.24 -2.66
CA PRO A 184 11.49 -10.29 -3.69
C PRO A 184 10.99 -9.81 -5.06
N MET A 185 10.31 -8.66 -5.14
CA MET A 185 9.91 -8.04 -6.41
C MET A 185 11.11 -7.40 -7.14
N HIS A 186 12.11 -6.91 -6.39
CA HIS A 186 13.32 -6.28 -6.88
C HIS A 186 14.53 -6.82 -6.10
N PRO A 187 14.94 -8.09 -6.36
CA PRO A 187 16.08 -8.68 -5.67
C PRO A 187 17.35 -7.90 -5.95
N ASP A 188 18.34 -8.02 -5.05
CA ASP A 188 19.61 -7.35 -5.23
C ASP A 188 20.29 -7.84 -6.52
N ASP A 189 20.39 -6.95 -7.50
CA ASP A 189 21.23 -7.10 -8.67
C ASP A 189 22.43 -6.15 -8.49
N PRO A 190 23.66 -6.66 -8.46
CA PRO A 190 24.86 -5.83 -8.37
C PRO A 190 24.97 -4.79 -9.52
N ASN A 191 24.30 -5.05 -10.64
CA ASN A 191 24.28 -4.16 -11.81
C ASN A 191 23.16 -3.10 -11.76
N ASP A 192 22.27 -3.15 -10.79
CA ASP A 192 21.12 -2.24 -10.65
C ASP A 192 21.48 -0.90 -9.96
N SER A 193 22.78 -0.59 -9.88
CA SER A 193 23.34 0.67 -9.36
C SER A 193 22.89 1.92 -10.14
N THR A 194 22.22 1.72 -11.26
CA THR A 194 21.78 2.80 -12.16
C THR A 194 20.50 3.50 -11.73
N LEU A 195 19.67 2.89 -10.88
CA LEU A 195 18.35 3.40 -10.55
C LEU A 195 18.29 4.34 -9.33
N GLN A 196 19.33 4.35 -8.48
CA GLN A 196 19.41 5.25 -7.31
C GLN A 196 20.84 5.80 -7.14
N PRO A 197 21.09 7.00 -7.63
CA PRO A 197 22.45 7.54 -7.71
C PRO A 197 23.05 7.99 -6.38
N ALA A 198 22.23 8.41 -5.48
CA ALA A 198 22.69 9.06 -4.25
C ALA A 198 22.67 8.13 -3.03
N MET A 199 21.90 7.05 -3.07
CA MET A 199 21.72 6.13 -1.94
C MET A 199 21.58 4.68 -2.43
N LYS A 200 21.86 3.73 -1.56
CA LYS A 200 21.53 2.31 -1.76
C LYS A 200 20.01 2.15 -1.89
N LYS A 201 19.55 1.01 -2.46
CA LYS A 201 18.11 0.66 -2.46
C LYS A 201 17.50 0.89 -1.07
N ALA A 202 16.30 1.41 -1.02
CA ALA A 202 15.57 1.53 0.22
C ALA A 202 15.36 0.14 0.86
N THR A 203 15.40 0.07 2.16
CA THR A 203 15.02 -1.13 2.90
C THR A 203 13.51 -1.18 3.11
N VAL A 204 12.97 -2.36 3.39
CA VAL A 204 11.57 -2.51 3.81
C VAL A 204 11.27 -1.59 5.01
N LYS A 205 12.22 -1.48 5.95
CA LYS A 205 12.08 -0.64 7.14
C LYS A 205 11.84 0.82 6.80
N ASP A 206 12.52 1.38 5.81
CA ASP A 206 12.36 2.80 5.43
C ASP A 206 10.93 3.10 4.99
N ILE A 207 10.32 2.17 4.24
CA ILE A 207 8.93 2.30 3.77
C ILE A 207 7.94 2.10 4.92
N VAL A 208 8.18 1.11 5.78
CA VAL A 208 7.34 0.80 6.94
C VAL A 208 7.30 1.97 7.92
N ASP A 209 8.44 2.60 8.21
CA ASP A 209 8.51 3.77 9.09
C ASP A 209 7.74 4.97 8.49
N ALA A 210 7.81 5.18 7.18
CA ALA A 210 7.04 6.22 6.50
C ALA A 210 5.53 5.96 6.55
N VAL A 211 5.09 4.72 6.36
CA VAL A 211 3.67 4.34 6.50
C VAL A 211 3.18 4.56 7.92
N LEU A 212 3.96 4.14 8.91
CA LEU A 212 3.60 4.31 10.31
C LEU A 212 3.52 5.78 10.70
N TYR A 213 4.47 6.61 10.23
CA TYR A 213 4.41 8.06 10.41
C TYR A 213 3.08 8.63 9.88
N LEU A 214 2.70 8.33 8.63
CA LEU A 214 1.46 8.83 8.05
C LEU A 214 0.20 8.29 8.76
N ALA A 215 0.25 7.05 9.26
CA ALA A 215 -0.83 6.47 10.03
C ALA A 215 -1.05 7.21 11.36
N GLN A 216 0.02 7.71 11.98
CA GLN A 216 0.00 8.37 13.30
C GLN A 216 -0.07 9.91 13.23
N ALA A 217 0.38 10.52 12.13
CA ALA A 217 0.43 11.96 11.94
C ALA A 217 -0.98 12.56 11.75
N GLY A 218 -1.65 12.91 12.84
CA GLY A 218 -3.06 13.32 12.87
C GLY A 218 -3.44 14.53 12.03
N HIS A 219 -2.47 15.33 11.58
CA HIS A 219 -2.71 16.56 10.78
C HIS A 219 -2.13 16.47 9.35
N VAL A 220 -1.77 15.26 8.90
CA VAL A 220 -1.27 15.02 7.53
C VAL A 220 -2.35 14.27 6.73
N SER A 221 -2.84 14.89 5.66
CA SER A 221 -3.82 14.30 4.74
C SER A 221 -3.63 14.90 3.33
N GLY A 222 -3.71 14.05 2.31
CA GLY A 222 -3.46 14.41 0.91
C GLY A 222 -1.98 14.35 0.50
N GLU A 223 -1.10 13.89 1.39
CA GLU A 223 0.35 13.83 1.14
C GLU A 223 0.73 12.59 0.32
N ILE A 224 1.63 12.80 -0.64
CA ILE A 224 2.34 11.74 -1.37
C ILE A 224 3.80 11.79 -0.93
N LEU A 225 4.14 11.03 0.10
CA LEU A 225 5.46 11.03 0.71
C LEU A 225 6.43 10.16 -0.11
N HIS A 226 7.38 10.79 -0.78
CA HIS A 226 8.41 10.11 -1.55
C HIS A 226 9.50 9.54 -0.63
N VAL A 227 9.74 8.23 -0.75
CA VAL A 227 10.84 7.52 -0.08
C VAL A 227 11.67 6.84 -1.18
N ASP A 228 12.42 7.64 -1.93
CA ASP A 228 13.01 7.27 -3.21
C ASP A 228 14.53 7.48 -3.30
N GLY A 229 15.18 7.85 -2.17
CA GLY A 229 16.62 8.06 -2.14
C GLY A 229 17.11 9.16 -3.09
N ALA A 230 16.28 10.19 -3.31
CA ALA A 230 16.56 11.28 -4.25
C ALA A 230 16.75 10.81 -5.70
N ALA A 231 16.12 9.72 -6.11
CA ALA A 231 16.22 9.17 -7.45
C ALA A 231 16.04 10.20 -8.59
N PRO A 232 15.16 11.23 -8.46
CA PRO A 232 15.02 12.28 -9.47
C PRO A 232 16.13 13.32 -9.50
N ALA A 233 16.98 13.39 -8.47
CA ALA A 233 18.05 14.41 -8.36
C ALA A 233 19.19 14.23 -9.38
N ARG A 234 19.15 13.21 -10.24
CA ARG A 234 20.10 12.97 -11.33
C ARG A 234 19.95 13.88 -12.55
N ARG A 235 19.13 14.88 -12.53
CA ARG A 235 18.90 15.76 -13.69
C ARG A 235 19.85 16.94 -13.76
N TRP A 236 21.16 16.70 -13.43
CA TRP A 236 22.21 17.71 -13.62
C TRP A 236 23.33 17.14 -14.45
#